data_135b6bcf92e92559d86b06433b1ffc94
#
_entry.id   135b6bcf92e92559d86b06433b1ffc94
#
_cell.length_a   1.000
_cell.length_b   1.000
_cell.length_c   1.000
_cell.angle_alpha   90.00
_cell.angle_beta   90.00
_cell.angle_gamma   90.00
#
_symmetry.space_group_name_H-M   'P 1'
#
loop_
_entity.id
_entity.type
_entity.pdbx_description
1 polymer ?
#
loop_
_entity_poly.entity_id
_entity_poly.type
_entity_poly.pdbx_seq_one_letter_code
_entity_poly.pdbx_strand_id
1 'polypeptide(L)'
;MAEDTPREERKKASGYHGGGVDAVISVDEVARQAAAIAEDISLEQLDALANNEPHVSIKNLVAGYGQMQILHDLDLRVGKAQSLCLIGPNGAGKSTILHAIFGFNRIFSGSIEISTDSGVNDVTRMTPNQKLAKAGIAYILQDKSIFPNMTVEENLWMGGFLKNKPAEAKQAAEMVFDKYDRLANRRKHKAGVLSGGERRLLEISRALVMNPEILLVDEPSIGLEPRFIDMVFDILDDLQHNEGKTIIMVEQNAKKGLEFADIGYVLVSGQLAIAGKGDDLLQNPKVGELFLGG
;
A
#
# COMPACT_ATOMS: atom_id res chain seq x y z
N MET A 1 -17.44 -56.49 -27.71
CA MET A 1 -16.49 -55.70 -28.52
C MET A 1 -17.13 -54.35 -28.73
N ALA A 2 -16.73 -53.38 -28.00
CA ALA A 2 -17.15 -52.01 -28.16
C ALA A 2 -15.86 -51.18 -28.30
N GLU A 3 -15.72 -50.55 -29.44
CA GLU A 3 -14.54 -49.77 -29.82
C GLU A 3 -14.49 -48.42 -29.09
N ASP A 4 -13.35 -48.14 -28.54
CA ASP A 4 -12.94 -46.88 -27.95
C ASP A 4 -12.72 -45.82 -29.05
N THR A 5 -13.41 -44.68 -28.97
CA THR A 5 -13.17 -43.50 -29.80
C THR A 5 -12.62 -42.37 -28.95
N PRO A 6 -11.55 -41.67 -29.39
CA PRO A 6 -10.77 -40.76 -28.53
C PRO A 6 -11.44 -39.42 -28.27
N ARG A 7 -11.12 -38.88 -27.12
CA ARG A 7 -11.63 -37.65 -26.46
C ARG A 7 -11.11 -36.31 -27.01
N GLU A 8 -10.86 -36.18 -28.32
CA GLU A 8 -10.19 -34.97 -28.91
C GLU A 8 -11.06 -34.05 -29.79
N GLU A 9 -12.35 -34.27 -29.94
CA GLU A 9 -13.18 -33.45 -30.86
C GLU A 9 -14.27 -32.57 -30.22
N ARG A 10 -14.09 -32.06 -28.98
CA ARG A 10 -15.06 -31.14 -28.37
C ARG A 10 -14.46 -29.76 -28.01
N LYS A 11 -13.61 -29.19 -28.84
CA LYS A 11 -13.13 -27.81 -28.71
C LYS A 11 -13.12 -27.07 -30.05
N LYS A 12 -14.24 -27.00 -30.76
CA LYS A 12 -14.47 -26.02 -31.83
C LYS A 12 -15.95 -25.77 -31.94
N ALA A 13 -16.43 -24.70 -31.33
CA ALA A 13 -17.52 -23.84 -31.78
C ALA A 13 -18.07 -22.97 -30.63
N SER A 14 -17.54 -21.82 -30.44
CA SER A 14 -18.29 -20.63 -30.02
C SER A 14 -17.46 -19.42 -30.42
N GLY A 15 -17.61 -19.00 -31.67
CA GLY A 15 -17.10 -17.72 -32.15
C GLY A 15 -17.96 -16.59 -31.60
N TYR A 16 -17.35 -15.73 -30.77
CA TYR A 16 -17.86 -14.38 -30.53
C TYR A 16 -17.01 -13.42 -31.38
N HIS A 17 -17.61 -12.90 -32.44
CA HIS A 17 -17.10 -11.79 -33.20
C HIS A 17 -17.53 -10.51 -32.47
N GLY A 18 -16.59 -9.75 -31.95
CA GLY A 18 -16.79 -8.42 -31.36
C GLY A 18 -15.46 -7.70 -31.26
N GLY A 19 -15.25 -6.77 -32.14
CA GLY A 19 -14.33 -5.68 -32.35
C GLY A 19 -13.16 -5.43 -31.40
N GLY A 20 -12.01 -5.06 -32.03
CA GLY A 20 -10.90 -4.40 -31.35
C GLY A 20 -9.97 -5.36 -30.62
N VAL A 21 -8.90 -5.78 -31.29
CA VAL A 21 -7.76 -6.42 -30.64
C VAL A 21 -6.98 -5.29 -29.97
N ASP A 22 -7.38 -4.89 -28.75
CA ASP A 22 -6.48 -4.20 -27.85
C ASP A 22 -5.35 -5.18 -27.57
N ALA A 23 -4.16 -4.87 -28.02
CA ALA A 23 -2.98 -5.68 -27.79
C ALA A 23 -2.78 -5.77 -26.28
N VAL A 24 -3.12 -6.93 -25.69
CA VAL A 24 -2.81 -7.22 -24.28
C VAL A 24 -1.30 -7.28 -24.19
N ILE A 25 -0.69 -6.13 -23.84
CA ILE A 25 0.76 -6.04 -23.60
C ILE A 25 1.05 -7.02 -22.45
N SER A 26 1.96 -7.97 -22.66
CA SER A 26 2.31 -8.92 -21.61
C SER A 26 3.00 -8.20 -20.43
N VAL A 27 2.88 -8.73 -19.22
CA VAL A 27 3.56 -8.17 -18.03
C VAL A 27 5.07 -8.02 -18.27
N ASP A 28 5.69 -8.98 -19.00
CA ASP A 28 7.10 -8.93 -19.36
C ASP A 28 7.42 -7.81 -20.36
N GLU A 29 6.49 -7.49 -21.24
CA GLU A 29 6.66 -6.39 -22.20
C GLU A 29 6.52 -5.03 -21.51
N VAL A 30 5.54 -4.87 -20.63
CA VAL A 30 5.40 -3.67 -19.79
C VAL A 30 6.65 -3.49 -18.92
N ALA A 31 7.18 -4.55 -18.33
CA ALA A 31 8.41 -4.48 -17.53
C ALA A 31 9.62 -4.07 -18.39
N ARG A 32 9.76 -4.59 -19.62
CA ARG A 32 10.85 -4.21 -20.55
C ARG A 32 10.74 -2.75 -20.99
N GLN A 33 9.55 -2.30 -21.36
CA GLN A 33 9.30 -0.93 -21.77
C GLN A 33 9.52 0.05 -20.60
N ALA A 34 9.06 -0.30 -19.41
CA ALA A 34 9.31 0.49 -18.21
C ALA A 34 10.80 0.55 -17.84
N ALA A 35 11.55 -0.55 -18.00
CA ALA A 35 13.00 -0.53 -17.81
C ALA A 35 13.73 0.35 -18.85
N ALA A 36 13.20 0.43 -20.07
CA ALA A 36 13.75 1.28 -21.13
C ALA A 36 13.52 2.78 -20.90
N ILE A 37 12.57 3.14 -20.04
CA ILE A 37 12.28 4.54 -19.67
C ILE A 37 12.83 4.91 -18.29
N ALA A 38 13.52 3.98 -17.62
CA ALA A 38 14.16 4.25 -16.34
C ALA A 38 15.09 5.47 -16.44
N GLU A 39 14.93 6.38 -15.51
CA GLU A 39 15.73 7.59 -15.38
C GLU A 39 16.87 7.34 -14.37
N ASP A 40 17.98 8.05 -14.52
CA ASP A 40 19.03 8.05 -13.49
C ASP A 40 18.60 8.99 -12.36
N ILE A 41 17.96 8.42 -11.34
CA ILE A 41 17.38 9.15 -10.24
C ILE A 41 18.43 9.36 -9.16
N SER A 42 18.84 10.62 -8.96
CA SER A 42 19.82 10.97 -7.94
C SER A 42 19.16 11.03 -6.53
N LEU A 43 19.99 10.83 -5.50
CA LEU A 43 19.52 11.00 -4.11
C LEU A 43 19.04 12.44 -3.84
N GLU A 44 19.67 13.44 -4.47
CA GLU A 44 19.27 14.84 -4.36
C GLU A 44 17.84 15.08 -4.88
N GLN A 45 17.46 14.41 -5.98
CA GLN A 45 16.09 14.46 -6.49
C GLN A 45 15.10 13.83 -5.53
N LEU A 46 15.44 12.68 -4.92
CA LEU A 46 14.58 12.03 -3.92
C LEU A 46 14.44 12.88 -2.65
N ASP A 47 15.54 13.49 -2.18
CA ASP A 47 15.51 14.39 -1.03
C ASP A 47 14.68 15.64 -1.34
N ALA A 48 14.80 16.22 -2.54
CA ALA A 48 13.99 17.36 -2.97
C ALA A 48 12.48 17.04 -3.01
N LEU A 49 12.09 15.84 -3.48
CA LEU A 49 10.69 15.37 -3.44
C LEU A 49 10.17 15.26 -2.00
N ALA A 50 11.03 14.89 -1.05
CA ALA A 50 10.73 14.83 0.37
C ALA A 50 10.96 16.17 1.10
N ASN A 51 10.91 17.32 0.40
CA ASN A 51 11.11 18.67 0.92
C ASN A 51 12.47 18.86 1.62
N ASN A 52 13.49 18.05 1.28
CA ASN A 52 14.81 17.96 1.91
C ASN A 52 14.79 17.60 3.42
N GLU A 53 13.65 17.16 3.93
CA GLU A 53 13.45 16.72 5.32
C GLU A 53 12.71 15.37 5.33
N PRO A 54 13.36 14.27 4.89
CA PRO A 54 12.69 12.99 4.80
C PRO A 54 12.29 12.47 6.19
N HIS A 55 11.02 12.13 6.36
CA HIS A 55 10.49 11.43 7.54
C HIS A 55 10.85 9.93 7.48
N VAL A 56 10.74 9.32 6.30
CA VAL A 56 11.18 7.95 6.04
C VAL A 56 12.25 7.94 4.96
N SER A 57 13.38 7.31 5.27
CA SER A 57 14.50 7.12 4.35
C SER A 57 14.83 5.63 4.22
N ILE A 58 14.85 5.15 3.00
CA ILE A 58 15.41 3.84 2.65
C ILE A 58 16.67 4.09 1.84
N LYS A 59 17.77 3.35 2.16
CA LYS A 59 19.07 3.51 1.53
C LYS A 59 19.62 2.16 1.08
N ASN A 60 19.88 2.02 -0.23
CA ASN A 60 20.49 0.85 -0.87
C ASN A 60 19.85 -0.48 -0.41
N LEU A 61 18.52 -0.52 -0.32
CA LEU A 61 17.80 -1.65 0.26
C LEU A 61 17.78 -2.85 -0.67
N VAL A 62 18.30 -3.98 -0.17
CA VAL A 62 18.11 -5.30 -0.77
C VAL A 62 17.25 -6.12 0.17
N ALA A 63 16.06 -6.51 -0.28
CA ALA A 63 15.09 -7.24 0.55
C ALA A 63 14.30 -8.27 -0.26
N GLY A 64 13.69 -9.24 0.43
CA GLY A 64 12.91 -10.28 -0.22
C GLY A 64 12.46 -11.38 0.74
N TYR A 65 12.23 -12.59 0.25
CA TYR A 65 11.66 -13.69 1.02
C TYR A 65 12.58 -14.93 1.01
N GLY A 66 12.84 -15.48 2.18
CA GLY A 66 13.75 -16.60 2.32
C GLY A 66 15.15 -16.25 1.83
N GLN A 67 15.58 -16.81 0.69
CA GLN A 67 16.84 -16.52 0.01
C GLN A 67 16.63 -15.69 -1.27
N MET A 68 15.39 -15.49 -1.70
CA MET A 68 15.08 -14.76 -2.93
C MET A 68 15.11 -13.26 -2.64
N GLN A 69 15.94 -12.54 -3.38
CA GLN A 69 15.96 -11.08 -3.39
C GLN A 69 14.94 -10.58 -4.41
N ILE A 70 14.12 -9.62 -4.00
CA ILE A 70 13.07 -8.99 -4.83
C ILE A 70 13.40 -7.52 -5.06
N LEU A 71 13.91 -6.84 -4.04
CA LEU A 71 14.33 -5.44 -4.13
C LEU A 71 15.85 -5.39 -4.27
N HIS A 72 16.33 -4.52 -5.14
CA HIS A 72 17.75 -4.40 -5.51
C HIS A 72 18.18 -2.94 -5.45
N ASP A 73 19.04 -2.61 -4.49
CA ASP A 73 19.62 -1.28 -4.27
C ASP A 73 18.58 -0.14 -4.30
N LEU A 74 17.44 -0.37 -3.61
CA LEU A 74 16.32 0.56 -3.61
C LEU A 74 16.58 1.72 -2.66
N ASP A 75 16.45 2.94 -3.18
CA ASP A 75 16.36 4.17 -2.42
C ASP A 75 14.93 4.72 -2.43
N LEU A 76 14.48 5.26 -1.28
CA LEU A 76 13.16 5.87 -1.14
C LEU A 76 13.23 6.99 -0.11
N ARG A 77 12.55 8.11 -0.40
CA ARG A 77 12.36 9.23 0.50
C ARG A 77 10.91 9.68 0.52
N VAL A 78 10.38 9.96 1.70
CA VAL A 78 9.09 10.64 1.86
C VAL A 78 9.15 11.56 3.06
N GLY A 79 8.69 12.77 2.93
CA GLY A 79 8.68 13.78 3.98
C GLY A 79 7.57 13.57 5.02
N LYS A 80 7.62 14.33 6.13
CA LYS A 80 6.58 14.31 7.15
C LYS A 80 5.27 14.85 6.58
N ALA A 81 4.15 14.17 6.89
CA ALA A 81 2.82 14.51 6.40
C ALA A 81 2.68 14.51 4.85
N GLN A 82 3.56 13.82 4.14
CA GLN A 82 3.43 13.56 2.72
C GLN A 82 2.84 12.18 2.43
N SER A 83 2.23 12.05 1.26
CA SER A 83 1.79 10.78 0.68
C SER A 83 2.70 10.35 -0.46
N LEU A 84 3.11 9.08 -0.43
CA LEU A 84 3.87 8.41 -1.48
C LEU A 84 3.04 7.26 -2.06
N CYS A 85 2.85 7.23 -3.37
CA CYS A 85 2.25 6.10 -4.08
C CYS A 85 3.29 5.31 -4.88
N LEU A 86 3.32 4.01 -4.64
CA LEU A 86 4.13 3.05 -5.38
C LEU A 86 3.28 2.43 -6.49
N ILE A 87 3.64 2.66 -7.73
CA ILE A 87 3.00 2.08 -8.92
C ILE A 87 3.98 1.20 -9.70
N GLY A 88 3.48 0.40 -10.62
CA GLY A 88 4.29 -0.50 -11.44
C GLY A 88 3.59 -1.83 -11.71
N PRO A 89 4.15 -2.68 -12.57
CA PRO A 89 3.53 -3.96 -12.93
C PRO A 89 3.42 -4.92 -11.74
N ASN A 90 2.58 -5.93 -11.89
CA ASN A 90 2.49 -7.00 -10.89
C ASN A 90 3.84 -7.73 -10.79
N GLY A 91 4.28 -8.02 -9.58
CA GLY A 91 5.59 -8.61 -9.32
C GLY A 91 6.76 -7.63 -9.29
N ALA A 92 6.56 -6.32 -9.53
CA ALA A 92 7.63 -5.32 -9.49
C ALA A 92 8.27 -5.11 -8.09
N GLY A 93 7.68 -5.65 -7.03
CA GLY A 93 8.21 -5.52 -5.67
C GLY A 93 7.52 -4.46 -4.80
N LYS A 94 6.40 -3.87 -5.25
CA LYS A 94 5.69 -2.80 -4.53
C LYS A 94 5.33 -3.17 -3.08
N SER A 95 4.54 -4.22 -2.87
CA SER A 95 4.19 -4.69 -1.51
C SER A 95 5.41 -5.21 -0.74
N THR A 96 6.47 -5.64 -1.45
CA THR A 96 7.74 -6.04 -0.81
C THR A 96 8.42 -4.86 -0.11
N ILE A 97 8.26 -3.63 -0.62
CA ILE A 97 8.74 -2.41 0.05
C ILE A 97 7.97 -2.20 1.36
N LEU A 98 6.63 -2.24 1.32
CA LEU A 98 5.82 -2.09 2.53
C LEU A 98 6.16 -3.18 3.56
N HIS A 99 6.35 -4.42 3.10
CA HIS A 99 6.79 -5.54 3.94
C HIS A 99 8.17 -5.30 4.56
N ALA A 100 9.13 -4.71 3.82
CA ALA A 100 10.45 -4.38 4.35
C ALA A 100 10.37 -3.27 5.40
N ILE A 101 9.60 -2.20 5.13
CA ILE A 101 9.39 -1.12 6.08
C ILE A 101 8.76 -1.66 7.36
N PHE A 102 7.76 -2.55 7.27
CA PHE A 102 7.07 -3.10 8.45
C PHE A 102 7.81 -4.25 9.12
N GLY A 103 8.71 -4.97 8.41
CA GLY A 103 9.51 -6.07 8.94
C GLY A 103 8.88 -7.45 8.73
N PHE A 104 8.13 -7.66 7.66
CA PHE A 104 7.52 -8.94 7.27
C PHE A 104 8.42 -9.79 6.37
N ASN A 105 9.49 -9.23 5.83
CA ASN A 105 10.42 -9.92 4.96
C ASN A 105 11.87 -9.79 5.44
N ARG A 106 12.77 -10.45 4.76
CA ARG A 106 14.20 -10.43 5.06
C ARG A 106 14.86 -9.23 4.38
N ILE A 107 15.61 -8.45 5.15
CA ILE A 107 16.54 -7.45 4.65
C ILE A 107 17.93 -8.06 4.57
N PHE A 108 18.52 -8.08 3.37
CA PHE A 108 19.86 -8.61 3.10
C PHE A 108 20.93 -7.52 3.33
N SER A 109 20.66 -6.30 2.81
CA SER A 109 21.51 -5.12 2.99
C SER A 109 20.71 -3.83 2.93
N GLY A 110 21.37 -2.70 3.21
CA GLY A 110 20.75 -1.39 3.26
C GLY A 110 20.13 -1.05 4.62
N SER A 111 19.53 0.14 4.72
CA SER A 111 18.91 0.64 5.94
C SER A 111 17.54 1.27 5.70
N ILE A 112 16.72 1.27 6.77
CA ILE A 112 15.45 1.97 6.85
C ILE A 112 15.52 2.87 8.08
N GLU A 113 15.42 4.16 7.87
CA GLU A 113 15.57 5.19 8.88
C GLU A 113 14.29 6.03 8.98
N ILE A 114 13.93 6.44 10.19
CA ILE A 114 12.82 7.34 10.46
C ILE A 114 13.34 8.55 11.22
N SER A 115 13.04 9.73 10.71
CA SER A 115 13.31 10.99 11.39
C SER A 115 12.20 11.29 12.39
N THR A 116 12.57 11.62 13.61
CA THR A 116 11.67 12.04 14.69
C THR A 116 12.19 13.33 15.30
N ASP A 117 11.41 13.98 16.13
CA ASP A 117 11.85 15.19 16.86
C ASP A 117 13.09 14.93 17.75
N SER A 118 13.35 13.68 18.13
CA SER A 118 14.53 13.25 18.91
C SER A 118 15.74 12.86 18.03
N GLY A 119 15.61 12.88 16.71
CA GLY A 119 16.67 12.53 15.76
C GLY A 119 16.29 11.38 14.83
N VAL A 120 17.28 10.87 14.10
CA VAL A 120 17.10 9.77 13.13
C VAL A 120 17.26 8.41 13.83
N ASN A 121 16.27 7.55 13.67
CA ASN A 121 16.25 6.21 14.26
C ASN A 121 16.34 5.15 13.15
N ASP A 122 17.32 4.26 13.24
CA ASP A 122 17.39 3.05 12.42
C ASP A 122 16.36 2.02 12.90
N VAL A 123 15.39 1.72 12.04
CA VAL A 123 14.33 0.75 12.29
C VAL A 123 14.49 -0.55 11.49
N THR A 124 15.60 -0.69 10.76
CA THR A 124 15.86 -1.79 9.82
C THR A 124 15.62 -3.17 10.44
N ARG A 125 16.11 -3.38 11.64
CA ARG A 125 16.06 -4.69 12.34
C ARG A 125 14.95 -4.80 13.39
N MET A 126 14.11 -3.77 13.52
CA MET A 126 12.97 -3.83 14.46
C MET A 126 11.94 -4.86 13.99
N THR A 127 11.35 -5.57 14.94
CA THR A 127 10.20 -6.45 14.69
C THR A 127 8.95 -5.63 14.38
N PRO A 128 7.91 -6.20 13.72
CA PRO A 128 6.64 -5.51 13.46
C PRO A 128 6.01 -4.86 14.70
N ASN A 129 6.03 -5.57 15.83
CA ASN A 129 5.51 -5.04 17.10
C ASN A 129 6.31 -3.82 17.58
N GLN A 130 7.64 -3.84 17.45
CA GLN A 130 8.48 -2.70 17.80
C GLN A 130 8.27 -1.53 16.86
N LYS A 131 8.10 -1.78 15.56
CA LYS A 131 7.82 -0.75 14.56
C LYS A 131 6.47 -0.07 14.84
N LEU A 132 5.43 -0.84 15.20
CA LEU A 132 4.14 -0.25 15.57
C LEU A 132 4.23 0.51 16.89
N ALA A 133 4.81 -0.12 17.95
CA ALA A 133 4.75 0.44 19.31
C ALA A 133 5.77 1.56 19.56
N LYS A 134 6.94 1.54 18.89
CA LYS A 134 8.07 2.45 19.18
C LYS A 134 8.39 3.40 18.02
N ALA A 135 8.19 2.95 16.79
CA ALA A 135 8.47 3.76 15.58
C ALA A 135 7.19 4.35 14.97
N GLY A 136 6.01 4.10 15.54
CA GLY A 136 4.76 4.67 15.09
C GLY A 136 4.36 4.26 13.65
N ILE A 137 4.76 3.07 13.18
CA ILE A 137 4.44 2.57 11.85
C ILE A 137 3.29 1.58 11.96
N ALA A 138 2.17 1.84 11.30
CA ALA A 138 1.08 0.88 11.16
C ALA A 138 0.95 0.37 9.73
N TYR A 139 0.44 -0.86 9.56
CA TYR A 139 0.23 -1.48 8.27
C TYR A 139 -1.24 -1.84 8.07
N ILE A 140 -1.85 -1.28 7.04
CA ILE A 140 -3.22 -1.56 6.60
C ILE A 140 -3.10 -2.52 5.43
N LEU A 141 -3.38 -3.80 5.71
CA LEU A 141 -3.29 -4.90 4.74
C LEU A 141 -4.37 -4.79 3.66
N GLN A 142 -4.12 -5.41 2.51
CA GLN A 142 -5.02 -5.48 1.38
C GLN A 142 -6.39 -6.09 1.78
N ASP A 143 -6.38 -7.22 2.51
CA ASP A 143 -7.60 -7.90 2.97
C ASP A 143 -7.36 -8.66 4.30
N LYS A 144 -8.45 -9.28 4.82
CA LYS A 144 -8.44 -10.21 5.97
C LYS A 144 -7.80 -9.67 7.24
N SER A 145 -7.80 -8.36 7.41
CA SER A 145 -7.21 -7.73 8.58
C SER A 145 -8.16 -7.59 9.77
N ILE A 146 -9.45 -7.95 9.63
CA ILE A 146 -10.44 -7.96 10.70
C ILE A 146 -10.75 -9.35 11.23
N PHE A 147 -11.29 -9.40 12.44
CA PHE A 147 -11.83 -10.62 13.06
C PHE A 147 -13.35 -10.69 12.84
N PRO A 148 -13.85 -11.47 11.86
CA PRO A 148 -15.25 -11.39 11.42
C PRO A 148 -16.24 -11.87 12.48
N ASN A 149 -15.83 -12.72 13.40
CA ASN A 149 -16.67 -13.24 14.49
C ASN A 149 -16.71 -12.36 15.74
N MET A 150 -15.84 -11.36 15.82
CA MET A 150 -15.80 -10.34 16.86
C MET A 150 -16.67 -9.15 16.45
N THR A 151 -17.16 -8.40 17.44
CA THR A 151 -17.86 -7.13 17.19
C THR A 151 -16.92 -6.07 16.64
N VAL A 152 -17.48 -4.97 16.12
CA VAL A 152 -16.72 -3.80 15.66
C VAL A 152 -15.86 -3.24 16.80
N GLU A 153 -16.42 -3.09 18.01
CA GLU A 153 -15.67 -2.58 19.16
C GLU A 153 -14.54 -3.51 19.60
N GLU A 154 -14.77 -4.83 19.60
CA GLU A 154 -13.74 -5.80 19.93
C GLU A 154 -12.60 -5.79 18.91
N ASN A 155 -12.91 -5.60 17.60
CA ASN A 155 -11.91 -5.42 16.57
C ASN A 155 -11.04 -4.17 16.81
N LEU A 156 -11.64 -3.06 17.24
CA LEU A 156 -10.90 -1.84 17.58
C LEU A 156 -10.03 -2.07 18.84
N TRP A 157 -10.54 -2.73 19.87
CA TRP A 157 -9.72 -3.06 21.05
C TRP A 157 -8.52 -3.91 20.71
N MET A 158 -8.69 -4.87 19.79
CA MET A 158 -7.56 -5.67 19.27
C MET A 158 -6.53 -4.82 18.53
N GLY A 159 -6.92 -3.71 17.90
CA GLY A 159 -5.98 -2.74 17.32
C GLY A 159 -5.03 -2.14 18.36
N GLY A 160 -5.47 -2.02 19.61
CA GLY A 160 -4.70 -1.50 20.73
C GLY A 160 -3.98 -2.54 21.60
N PHE A 161 -3.77 -3.77 21.12
CA PHE A 161 -3.22 -4.88 21.92
C PHE A 161 -1.80 -4.64 22.46
N LEU A 162 -1.04 -3.71 21.86
CA LEU A 162 0.29 -3.30 22.32
C LEU A 162 0.26 -2.15 23.34
N LYS A 163 -0.90 -1.59 23.68
CA LYS A 163 -1.02 -0.59 24.73
C LYS A 163 -0.79 -1.24 26.10
N ASN A 164 -0.21 -0.47 27.03
CA ASN A 164 0.19 -0.99 28.35
C ASN A 164 -0.99 -1.48 29.19
N LYS A 165 -2.16 -0.87 29.02
CA LYS A 165 -3.38 -1.21 29.77
C LYS A 165 -4.57 -1.42 28.81
N PRO A 166 -5.42 -2.42 29.06
CA PRO A 166 -6.62 -2.64 28.27
C PRO A 166 -7.58 -1.43 28.24
N ALA A 167 -7.60 -0.63 29.30
CA ALA A 167 -8.39 0.61 29.37
C ALA A 167 -7.93 1.65 28.33
N GLU A 168 -6.65 1.74 28.05
CA GLU A 168 -6.10 2.66 27.03
C GLU A 168 -6.52 2.26 25.62
N ALA A 169 -6.59 0.95 25.34
CA ALA A 169 -7.10 0.45 24.05
C ALA A 169 -8.60 0.79 23.88
N LYS A 170 -9.38 0.64 24.96
CA LYS A 170 -10.80 1.01 24.94
C LYS A 170 -10.99 2.52 24.76
N GLN A 171 -10.26 3.35 25.46
CA GLN A 171 -10.30 4.80 25.30
C GLN A 171 -9.95 5.24 23.88
N ALA A 172 -8.89 4.66 23.30
CA ALA A 172 -8.51 4.94 21.92
C ALA A 172 -9.59 4.49 20.91
N ALA A 173 -10.30 3.38 21.19
CA ALA A 173 -11.44 2.95 20.38
C ALA A 173 -12.63 3.93 20.46
N GLU A 174 -12.88 4.55 21.63
CA GLU A 174 -13.91 5.60 21.74
C GLU A 174 -13.60 6.78 20.82
N MET A 175 -12.35 7.23 20.74
CA MET A 175 -11.95 8.31 19.83
C MET A 175 -12.24 7.96 18.35
N VAL A 176 -12.10 6.68 17.98
CA VAL A 176 -12.46 6.19 16.64
C VAL A 176 -13.99 6.27 16.43
N PHE A 177 -14.78 5.90 17.44
CA PHE A 177 -16.25 6.00 17.37
C PHE A 177 -16.72 7.45 17.29
N ASP A 178 -16.08 8.35 18.02
CA ASP A 178 -16.36 9.80 17.96
C ASP A 178 -16.05 10.38 16.56
N LYS A 179 -15.05 9.84 15.87
CA LYS A 179 -14.69 10.27 14.51
C LYS A 179 -15.57 9.65 13.42
N TYR A 180 -15.99 8.39 13.59
CA TYR A 180 -16.67 7.62 12.55
C TYR A 180 -18.04 7.10 12.99
N ASP A 181 -19.11 7.90 12.85
CA ASP A 181 -20.49 7.54 13.16
C ASP A 181 -20.96 6.22 12.54
N ARG A 182 -20.46 5.89 11.34
CA ARG A 182 -20.77 4.62 10.66
C ARG A 182 -20.35 3.42 11.49
N LEU A 183 -19.19 3.48 12.14
CA LEU A 183 -18.70 2.41 13.02
C LEU A 183 -19.40 2.46 14.38
N ALA A 184 -19.65 3.65 14.93
CA ALA A 184 -20.37 3.84 16.18
C ALA A 184 -21.77 3.20 16.13
N ASN A 185 -22.50 3.40 15.03
CA ASN A 185 -23.82 2.80 14.79
C ASN A 185 -23.79 1.26 14.63
N ARG A 186 -22.63 0.70 14.32
CA ARG A 186 -22.40 -0.74 14.16
C ARG A 186 -21.62 -1.38 15.30
N ARG A 187 -21.33 -0.62 16.36
CA ARG A 187 -20.44 -0.96 17.45
C ARG A 187 -20.59 -2.40 17.98
N LYS A 188 -21.82 -2.84 18.22
CA LYS A 188 -22.14 -4.17 18.77
C LYS A 188 -22.39 -5.25 17.69
N HIS A 189 -22.35 -4.90 16.41
CA HIS A 189 -22.50 -5.88 15.34
C HIS A 189 -21.19 -6.64 15.11
N LYS A 190 -21.30 -7.90 14.69
CA LYS A 190 -20.12 -8.68 14.25
C LYS A 190 -19.54 -8.06 12.99
N ALA A 191 -18.21 -7.97 12.90
CA ALA A 191 -17.54 -7.38 11.76
C ALA A 191 -17.79 -8.13 10.45
N GLY A 192 -18.12 -9.43 10.54
CA GLY A 192 -18.43 -10.24 9.35
C GLY A 192 -19.70 -9.84 8.59
N VAL A 193 -20.62 -9.09 9.22
CA VAL A 193 -21.88 -8.63 8.56
C VAL A 193 -21.77 -7.22 7.98
N LEU A 194 -20.63 -6.57 8.10
CA LEU A 194 -20.38 -5.25 7.55
C LEU A 194 -20.33 -5.28 6.02
N SER A 195 -20.80 -4.19 5.39
CA SER A 195 -20.57 -3.94 3.96
C SER A 195 -19.06 -3.82 3.65
N GLY A 196 -18.67 -3.92 2.38
CA GLY A 196 -17.27 -3.77 1.96
C GLY A 196 -16.66 -2.46 2.44
N GLY A 197 -17.36 -1.35 2.27
CA GLY A 197 -16.90 -0.03 2.72
C GLY A 197 -16.84 0.11 4.25
N GLU A 198 -17.83 -0.39 4.99
CA GLU A 198 -17.78 -0.39 6.47
C GLU A 198 -16.62 -1.27 6.99
N ARG A 199 -16.37 -2.39 6.31
CA ARG A 199 -15.24 -3.27 6.62
C ARG A 199 -13.91 -2.57 6.41
N ARG A 200 -13.72 -1.90 5.26
CA ARG A 200 -12.50 -1.15 4.96
C ARG A 200 -12.28 0.00 5.95
N LEU A 201 -13.35 0.72 6.31
CA LEU A 201 -13.29 1.73 7.36
C LEU A 201 -12.83 1.13 8.70
N LEU A 202 -13.34 -0.06 9.09
CA LEU A 202 -12.92 -0.73 10.32
C LEU A 202 -11.44 -1.16 10.25
N GLU A 203 -10.95 -1.64 9.10
CA GLU A 203 -9.53 -2.01 8.90
C GLU A 203 -8.60 -0.82 9.11
N ILE A 204 -8.91 0.32 8.48
CA ILE A 204 -8.17 1.56 8.65
C ILE A 204 -8.24 2.01 10.12
N SER A 205 -9.44 2.07 10.67
CA SER A 205 -9.68 2.53 12.05
C SER A 205 -8.94 1.69 13.09
N ARG A 206 -8.84 0.38 12.87
CA ARG A 206 -8.11 -0.52 13.75
C ARG A 206 -6.60 -0.19 13.79
N ALA A 207 -6.03 0.20 12.66
CA ALA A 207 -4.64 0.63 12.60
C ALA A 207 -4.42 1.95 13.38
N LEU A 208 -5.42 2.85 13.38
CA LEU A 208 -5.36 4.15 14.03
C LEU A 208 -5.42 4.07 15.57
N VAL A 209 -5.90 2.97 16.17
CA VAL A 209 -5.99 2.83 17.63
C VAL A 209 -4.64 3.00 18.35
N MET A 210 -3.53 2.65 17.67
CA MET A 210 -2.17 2.88 18.19
C MET A 210 -1.66 4.31 17.95
N ASN A 211 -2.42 5.16 17.29
CA ASN A 211 -2.05 6.52 16.87
C ASN A 211 -0.70 6.57 16.12
N PRO A 212 -0.55 5.85 15.01
CA PRO A 212 0.69 5.84 14.26
C PRO A 212 0.98 7.19 13.59
N GLU A 213 2.25 7.49 13.34
CA GLU A 213 2.68 8.65 12.53
C GLU A 213 2.80 8.28 11.05
N ILE A 214 3.13 6.99 10.77
CA ILE A 214 3.34 6.48 9.42
C ILE A 214 2.35 5.35 9.14
N LEU A 215 1.61 5.48 8.03
CA LEU A 215 0.66 4.51 7.54
C LEU A 215 1.21 3.83 6.28
N LEU A 216 1.37 2.54 6.33
CA LEU A 216 1.62 1.70 5.16
C LEU A 216 0.28 1.13 4.69
N VAL A 217 -0.10 1.39 3.44
CA VAL A 217 -1.42 1.05 2.92
C VAL A 217 -1.28 0.20 1.65
N ASP A 218 -1.73 -1.03 1.71
CA ASP A 218 -1.61 -1.97 0.59
C ASP A 218 -2.95 -2.11 -0.14
N GLU A 219 -2.99 -1.63 -1.39
CA GLU A 219 -4.12 -1.69 -2.32
C GLU A 219 -5.49 -1.32 -1.68
N PRO A 220 -5.64 -0.09 -1.17
CA PRO A 220 -6.83 0.30 -0.40
C PRO A 220 -8.14 0.23 -1.18
N SER A 221 -8.11 0.33 -2.51
CA SER A 221 -9.30 0.38 -3.36
C SER A 221 -9.77 -0.98 -3.87
N ILE A 222 -8.95 -2.04 -3.73
CA ILE A 222 -9.23 -3.32 -4.36
C ILE A 222 -10.56 -3.94 -3.90
N GLY A 223 -11.36 -4.40 -4.87
CA GLY A 223 -12.62 -5.10 -4.59
C GLY A 223 -13.73 -4.23 -4.01
N LEU A 224 -13.55 -2.91 -3.97
CA LEU A 224 -14.57 -1.96 -3.52
C LEU A 224 -15.41 -1.43 -4.67
N GLU A 225 -16.69 -1.13 -4.39
CA GLU A 225 -17.53 -0.34 -5.28
C GLU A 225 -17.00 1.11 -5.39
N PRO A 226 -17.18 1.81 -6.53
CA PRO A 226 -16.61 3.15 -6.75
C PRO A 226 -16.85 4.15 -5.61
N ARG A 227 -18.08 4.22 -5.09
CA ARG A 227 -18.45 5.11 -3.96
C ARG A 227 -17.66 4.84 -2.66
N PHE A 228 -17.18 3.61 -2.46
CA PHE A 228 -16.36 3.26 -1.30
C PHE A 228 -14.89 3.52 -1.55
N ILE A 229 -14.46 3.50 -2.80
CA ILE A 229 -13.10 3.92 -3.18
C ILE A 229 -12.92 5.39 -2.81
N ASP A 230 -13.83 6.27 -3.25
CA ASP A 230 -13.77 7.70 -2.93
C ASP A 230 -13.75 7.93 -1.41
N MET A 231 -14.66 7.26 -0.67
CA MET A 231 -14.69 7.34 0.79
C MET A 231 -13.33 6.96 1.43
N VAL A 232 -12.65 5.93 0.92
CA VAL A 232 -11.35 5.50 1.46
C VAL A 232 -10.28 6.54 1.21
N PHE A 233 -10.23 7.10 0.00
CA PHE A 233 -9.27 8.16 -0.32
C PHE A 233 -9.57 9.45 0.46
N ASP A 234 -10.85 9.82 0.66
CA ASP A 234 -11.23 10.95 1.53
C ASP A 234 -10.73 10.75 2.98
N ILE A 235 -10.80 9.52 3.52
CA ILE A 235 -10.28 9.20 4.85
C ILE A 235 -8.74 9.32 4.88
N LEU A 236 -8.05 8.83 3.87
CA LEU A 236 -6.59 8.92 3.80
C LEU A 236 -6.14 10.38 3.65
N ASP A 237 -6.86 11.17 2.88
CA ASP A 237 -6.64 12.61 2.71
C ASP A 237 -6.79 13.37 4.05
N ASP A 238 -7.88 13.09 4.79
CA ASP A 238 -8.09 13.65 6.13
C ASP A 238 -6.97 13.27 7.11
N LEU A 239 -6.52 12.01 7.07
CA LEU A 239 -5.42 11.54 7.91
C LEU A 239 -4.09 12.21 7.57
N GLN A 240 -3.82 12.48 6.29
CA GLN A 240 -2.62 13.17 5.86
C GLN A 240 -2.68 14.65 6.22
N HIS A 241 -3.70 15.38 5.77
CA HIS A 241 -3.74 16.84 5.82
C HIS A 241 -4.19 17.40 7.18
N ASN A 242 -5.16 16.74 7.84
CA ASN A 242 -5.68 17.22 9.12
C ASN A 242 -5.00 16.59 10.34
N GLU A 243 -4.52 15.33 10.22
CA GLU A 243 -3.82 14.66 11.33
C GLU A 243 -2.29 14.57 11.14
N GLY A 244 -1.77 15.05 10.01
CA GLY A 244 -0.32 15.08 9.73
C GLY A 244 0.32 13.71 9.59
N LYS A 245 -0.44 12.68 9.16
CA LYS A 245 0.10 11.33 8.95
C LYS A 245 0.92 11.26 7.67
N THR A 246 2.05 10.58 7.72
CA THR A 246 2.82 10.22 6.52
C THR A 246 2.25 8.92 5.97
N ILE A 247 1.95 8.88 4.67
CA ILE A 247 1.31 7.73 4.03
C ILE A 247 2.23 7.17 2.93
N ILE A 248 2.52 5.87 2.99
CA ILE A 248 3.20 5.15 1.91
C ILE A 248 2.25 4.08 1.43
N MET A 249 1.77 4.19 0.19
CA MET A 249 0.80 3.23 -0.32
C MET A 249 1.24 2.56 -1.61
N VAL A 250 0.73 1.35 -1.79
CA VAL A 250 0.69 0.63 -3.06
C VAL A 250 -0.73 0.71 -3.59
N GLU A 251 -0.91 1.08 -4.85
CA GLU A 251 -2.24 1.10 -5.48
C GLU A 251 -2.18 0.46 -6.87
N GLN A 252 -3.16 -0.40 -7.16
CA GLN A 252 -3.29 -1.04 -8.47
C GLN A 252 -3.88 -0.08 -9.50
N ASN A 253 -4.83 0.75 -9.09
CA ASN A 253 -5.33 1.86 -9.89
C ASN A 253 -4.32 3.02 -9.84
N ALA A 254 -3.32 2.96 -10.72
CA ALA A 254 -2.22 3.92 -10.74
C ALA A 254 -2.69 5.37 -10.88
N LYS A 255 -3.75 5.62 -11.68
CA LYS A 255 -4.33 6.95 -11.84
C LYS A 255 -4.85 7.49 -10.50
N LYS A 256 -5.70 6.72 -9.81
CA LYS A 256 -6.28 7.13 -8.53
C LYS A 256 -5.20 7.29 -7.45
N GLY A 257 -4.20 6.40 -7.45
CA GLY A 257 -3.07 6.49 -6.52
C GLY A 257 -2.22 7.74 -6.72
N LEU A 258 -1.92 8.10 -7.96
CA LEU A 258 -1.16 9.32 -8.28
C LEU A 258 -1.97 10.60 -8.10
N GLU A 259 -3.30 10.57 -8.34
CA GLU A 259 -4.20 11.71 -8.05
C GLU A 259 -4.21 12.07 -6.55
N PHE A 260 -4.03 11.07 -5.69
CA PHE A 260 -3.97 11.26 -4.24
C PHE A 260 -2.58 11.67 -3.75
N ALA A 261 -1.50 11.15 -4.37
CA ALA A 261 -0.17 11.19 -3.78
C ALA A 261 0.61 12.46 -4.12
N ASP A 262 1.30 13.05 -3.12
CA ASP A 262 2.29 14.11 -3.35
C ASP A 262 3.46 13.61 -4.20
N ILE A 263 3.88 12.35 -3.96
CA ILE A 263 5.03 11.71 -4.61
C ILE A 263 4.59 10.39 -5.22
N GLY A 264 4.96 10.18 -6.48
CA GLY A 264 4.81 8.91 -7.17
C GLY A 264 6.15 8.24 -7.45
N TYR A 265 6.24 6.93 -7.22
CA TYR A 265 7.38 6.11 -7.60
C TYR A 265 6.92 4.96 -8.49
N VAL A 266 7.59 4.82 -9.64
CA VAL A 266 7.37 3.70 -10.56
C VAL A 266 8.43 2.64 -10.31
N LEU A 267 7.99 1.46 -9.92
CA LEU A 267 8.85 0.30 -9.68
C LEU A 267 8.84 -0.64 -10.89
N VAL A 268 10.03 -1.15 -11.23
CA VAL A 268 10.23 -2.19 -12.24
C VAL A 268 11.26 -3.18 -11.73
N SER A 269 10.91 -4.46 -11.70
CA SER A 269 11.83 -5.56 -11.34
C SER A 269 12.64 -5.31 -10.06
N GLY A 270 11.99 -4.76 -9.04
CA GLY A 270 12.58 -4.50 -7.72
C GLY A 270 13.46 -3.27 -7.62
N GLN A 271 13.46 -2.41 -8.63
CA GLN A 271 14.21 -1.17 -8.68
C GLN A 271 13.30 0.03 -8.94
N LEU A 272 13.73 1.21 -8.53
CA LEU A 272 13.07 2.46 -8.83
C LEU A 272 13.42 2.89 -10.27
N ALA A 273 12.40 3.03 -11.12
CA ALA A 273 12.56 3.42 -12.51
C ALA A 273 12.28 4.91 -12.76
N ILE A 274 11.25 5.46 -12.10
CA ILE A 274 10.89 6.87 -12.22
C ILE A 274 10.43 7.36 -10.84
N ALA A 275 10.78 8.60 -10.50
CA ALA A 275 10.28 9.29 -9.32
C ALA A 275 9.88 10.72 -9.68
N GLY A 276 8.79 11.21 -9.11
CA GLY A 276 8.32 12.57 -9.35
C GLY A 276 7.16 12.95 -8.45
N LYS A 277 6.65 14.17 -8.60
CA LYS A 277 5.38 14.55 -7.99
C LYS A 277 4.25 13.75 -8.63
N GLY A 278 3.19 13.45 -7.87
CA GLY A 278 2.04 12.71 -8.38
C GLY A 278 1.45 13.33 -9.65
N ASP A 279 1.22 14.64 -9.63
CA ASP A 279 0.69 15.41 -10.78
C ASP A 279 1.61 15.37 -12.01
N ASP A 280 2.93 15.44 -11.82
CA ASP A 280 3.89 15.39 -12.92
C ASP A 280 3.89 14.01 -13.59
N LEU A 281 3.76 12.94 -12.78
CA LEU A 281 3.68 11.58 -13.29
C LEU A 281 2.34 11.29 -13.99
N LEU A 282 1.24 11.89 -13.53
CA LEU A 282 -0.06 11.79 -14.22
C LEU A 282 -0.02 12.40 -15.63
N GLN A 283 0.79 13.45 -15.84
CA GLN A 283 0.97 14.12 -17.10
C GLN A 283 2.09 13.52 -17.96
N ASN A 284 2.87 12.59 -17.43
CA ASN A 284 3.97 11.97 -18.17
C ASN A 284 3.43 10.98 -19.21
N PRO A 285 3.67 11.21 -20.53
CA PRO A 285 3.12 10.35 -21.60
C PRO A 285 3.55 8.88 -21.46
N LYS A 286 4.77 8.63 -21.02
CA LYS A 286 5.32 7.27 -20.85
C LYS A 286 4.63 6.54 -19.70
N VAL A 287 4.38 7.23 -18.58
CA VAL A 287 3.62 6.69 -17.46
C VAL A 287 2.16 6.47 -17.86
N GLY A 288 1.59 7.41 -18.63
CA GLY A 288 0.24 7.31 -19.20
C GLY A 288 0.05 6.04 -20.02
N GLU A 289 0.91 5.81 -21.00
CA GLU A 289 0.87 4.66 -21.91
C GLU A 289 1.02 3.32 -21.17
N LEU A 290 1.92 3.24 -20.19
CA LEU A 290 2.28 1.97 -19.54
C LEU A 290 1.40 1.61 -18.34
N PHE A 291 0.88 2.61 -17.61
CA PHE A 291 0.28 2.36 -16.29
C PHE A 291 -1.10 3.01 -16.08
N LEU A 292 -1.50 4.01 -16.91
CA LEU A 292 -2.75 4.74 -16.69
C LEU A 292 -3.86 4.33 -17.67
N GLY A 293 -3.59 3.41 -18.58
CA GLY A 293 -4.57 2.87 -19.51
C GLY A 293 -4.77 3.73 -20.76
N GLY A 294 -3.71 4.38 -21.23
CA GLY A 294 -3.45 5.16 -22.42
C GLY A 294 -4.60 5.55 -23.32
#